data_e619a4a921a1bec8e4255fb83c2d86e9
#
_entry.id   e619a4a921a1bec8e4255fb83c2d86e9
#
_cell.length_a   1.000
_cell.length_b   1.000
_cell.length_c   1.000
_cell.angle_alpha   90.00
_cell.angle_beta   90.00
_cell.angle_gamma   90.00
#
_symmetry.space_group_name_H-M   'P 1'
#
loop_
_entity.id
_entity.type
_entity.pdbx_description
1 polymer ?
#
loop_
_entity_poly.entity_id
_entity_poly.type
_entity_poly.pdbx_seq_one_letter_code
_entity_poly.pdbx_strand_id
1 'polypeptide(L)'
;FWNGVYEHPEVKPHVSLGHELDISELLGNPWITPLRAEHGGFWFVRLDGLGRVHELHTLFTPEGWGREVLNALKEAVEHMFQNGAQIITTYDVEGHWRSRPPKTFRFEPAGDFAPTDLGPRLRSWVLTRNAWDNSPARLRMAQCL
;
A
#
# COMPACT_ATOMS: atom_id res chain seq x y z
N PHE A 1 17.19 -6.64 0.78
CA PHE A 1 16.08 -6.39 1.72
C PHE A 1 14.71 -6.75 1.09
N TRP A 2 14.33 -6.07 0.01
CA TRP A 2 13.00 -6.27 -0.59
C TRP A 2 12.76 -7.70 -1.08
N ASN A 3 13.73 -8.29 -1.77
CA ASN A 3 13.59 -9.68 -2.24
C ASN A 3 13.52 -10.66 -1.08
N GLY A 4 14.23 -10.40 0.01
CA GLY A 4 14.14 -11.22 1.23
C GLY A 4 12.76 -11.19 1.85
N VAL A 5 12.10 -10.04 1.89
CA VAL A 5 10.72 -9.93 2.37
C VAL A 5 9.76 -10.67 1.43
N TYR A 6 9.91 -10.47 0.13
CA TYR A 6 9.08 -11.13 -0.89
C TYR A 6 9.20 -12.65 -0.83
N GLU A 7 10.40 -13.19 -0.64
CA GLU A 7 10.64 -14.63 -0.61
C GLU A 7 10.19 -15.32 0.68
N HIS A 8 9.77 -14.56 1.69
CA HIS A 8 9.29 -15.13 2.94
C HIS A 8 8.12 -16.11 2.69
N PRO A 9 8.14 -17.34 3.29
CA PRO A 9 7.11 -18.34 3.01
C PRO A 9 5.67 -17.93 3.27
N GLU A 10 5.46 -16.98 4.18
CA GLU A 10 4.13 -16.48 4.51
C GLU A 10 3.74 -15.23 3.71
N VAL A 11 4.64 -14.71 2.87
CA VAL A 11 4.41 -13.49 2.06
C VAL A 11 4.23 -13.84 0.59
N LYS A 12 5.17 -14.57 0.01
CA LYS A 12 5.20 -14.88 -1.42
C LYS A 12 3.88 -15.45 -1.99
N PRO A 13 3.21 -16.41 -1.33
CA PRO A 13 1.96 -16.96 -1.86
C PRO A 13 0.84 -15.93 -2.05
N HIS A 14 0.88 -14.83 -1.27
CA HIS A 14 -0.17 -13.80 -1.30
C HIS A 14 0.12 -12.65 -2.26
N VAL A 15 1.36 -12.48 -2.68
CA VAL A 15 1.76 -11.32 -3.50
C VAL A 15 2.29 -11.70 -4.88
N SER A 16 2.75 -12.93 -5.08
CA SER A 16 3.34 -13.35 -6.35
C SER A 16 2.30 -13.63 -7.43
N LEU A 17 1.09 -14.03 -7.04
CA LEU A 17 0.04 -14.48 -7.96
C LEU A 17 0.54 -15.51 -8.99
N GLY A 18 1.50 -16.36 -8.60
CA GLY A 18 2.08 -17.38 -9.45
C GLY A 18 3.25 -16.94 -10.33
N HIS A 19 3.72 -15.70 -10.19
CA HIS A 19 4.86 -15.17 -10.95
C HIS A 19 6.08 -14.99 -10.06
N GLU A 20 7.27 -15.20 -10.65
CA GLU A 20 8.53 -14.82 -10.00
C GLU A 20 8.80 -13.34 -10.28
N LEU A 21 9.08 -12.59 -9.21
CA LEU A 21 9.35 -11.16 -9.29
C LEU A 21 10.70 -10.84 -8.65
N ASP A 22 11.48 -9.98 -9.30
CA ASP A 22 12.62 -9.31 -8.69
C ASP A 22 12.15 -7.95 -8.18
N ILE A 23 11.84 -7.89 -6.88
CA ILE A 23 11.29 -6.67 -6.28
C ILE A 23 12.32 -5.54 -6.28
N SER A 24 13.59 -5.84 -6.05
CA SER A 24 14.65 -4.81 -6.08
C SER A 24 14.79 -4.17 -7.46
N GLU A 25 14.67 -4.96 -8.52
CA GLU A 25 14.67 -4.45 -9.89
C GLU A 25 13.43 -3.59 -10.17
N LEU A 26 12.26 -4.07 -9.77
CA LEU A 26 11.02 -3.34 -9.91
C LEU A 26 11.09 -1.96 -9.25
N LEU A 27 11.62 -1.87 -8.04
CA LEU A 27 11.70 -0.63 -7.28
C LEU A 27 12.78 0.34 -7.81
N GLY A 28 13.60 -0.09 -8.76
CA GLY A 28 14.53 0.79 -9.48
C GLY A 28 13.85 1.68 -10.53
N ASN A 29 12.60 1.44 -10.85
CA ASN A 29 11.84 2.24 -11.81
C ASN A 29 11.60 3.65 -11.24
N PRO A 30 11.90 4.75 -12.00
CA PRO A 30 11.72 6.12 -11.51
C PRO A 30 10.27 6.52 -11.24
N TRP A 31 9.29 5.77 -11.75
CA TRP A 31 7.86 5.98 -11.47
C TRP A 31 7.41 5.34 -10.16
N ILE A 32 8.31 4.67 -9.46
CA ILE A 32 8.03 3.98 -8.20
C ILE A 32 8.77 4.67 -7.06
N THR A 33 8.03 4.99 -5.99
CA THR A 33 8.59 5.55 -4.76
C THR A 33 8.56 4.48 -3.67
N PRO A 34 9.71 3.88 -3.32
CA PRO A 34 9.77 2.91 -2.23
C PRO A 34 9.96 3.62 -0.88
N LEU A 35 9.27 3.13 0.15
CA LEU A 35 9.40 3.60 1.53
C LEU A 35 9.59 2.39 2.44
N ARG A 36 10.80 2.25 2.95
CA ARG A 36 11.21 1.10 3.75
C ARG A 36 10.90 1.28 5.25
N ALA A 37 10.41 0.20 5.88
CA ALA A 37 10.30 0.06 7.33
C ALA A 37 11.25 -1.06 7.81
N GLU A 38 11.17 -1.45 9.07
CA GLU A 38 12.08 -2.47 9.64
C GLU A 38 11.86 -3.86 9.01
N HIS A 39 10.61 -4.31 8.95
CA HIS A 39 10.27 -5.67 8.47
C HIS A 39 9.56 -5.68 7.13
N GLY A 40 9.76 -4.65 6.33
CA GLY A 40 9.13 -4.56 5.03
C GLY A 40 9.03 -3.12 4.57
N GLY A 41 7.97 -2.79 3.86
CA GLY A 41 7.73 -1.42 3.42
C GLY A 41 6.60 -1.32 2.43
N PHE A 42 6.58 -0.18 1.79
CA PHE A 42 5.58 0.18 0.80
C PHE A 42 6.27 0.65 -0.46
N TRP A 43 5.59 0.53 -1.60
CA TRP A 43 5.96 1.31 -2.76
C TRP A 43 4.70 1.90 -3.38
N PHE A 44 4.87 3.09 -3.93
CA PHE A 44 3.82 3.82 -4.60
C PHE A 44 4.15 3.91 -6.08
N VAL A 45 3.26 3.40 -6.92
CA VAL A 45 3.39 3.46 -8.38
C VAL A 45 2.64 4.69 -8.87
N ARG A 46 3.36 5.59 -9.52
CA ARG A 46 2.76 6.77 -10.13
C ARG A 46 1.92 6.35 -11.33
N LEU A 47 0.66 6.75 -11.33
CA LEU A 47 -0.31 6.37 -12.37
C LEU A 47 -0.58 7.46 -13.40
N ASP A 48 -0.15 8.69 -13.13
CA ASP A 48 -0.38 9.83 -14.02
C ASP A 48 0.90 10.62 -14.28
N GLY A 49 0.90 11.43 -15.34
CA GLY A 49 2.07 12.23 -15.72
C GLY A 49 2.39 13.39 -14.78
N LEU A 50 1.48 13.75 -13.86
CA LEU A 50 1.64 14.87 -12.95
C LEU A 50 2.00 14.46 -11.52
N GLY A 51 2.07 13.15 -11.24
CA GLY A 51 2.38 12.64 -9.91
C GLY A 51 1.28 12.90 -8.87
N ARG A 52 0.03 13.00 -9.29
CA ARG A 52 -1.11 13.24 -8.40
C ARG A 52 -1.78 11.96 -7.92
N VAL A 53 -1.73 10.91 -8.73
CA VAL A 53 -2.37 9.63 -8.46
C VAL A 53 -1.30 8.56 -8.30
N HIS A 54 -1.34 7.85 -7.18
CA HIS A 54 -0.38 6.78 -6.86
C HIS A 54 -1.11 5.54 -6.40
N GLU A 55 -0.61 4.39 -6.83
CA GLU A 55 -1.08 3.08 -6.37
C GLU A 55 -0.15 2.55 -5.28
N LEU A 56 -0.72 2.24 -4.14
CA LEU A 56 -0.01 1.74 -2.97
C LEU A 56 0.11 0.22 -2.99
N HIS A 57 1.32 -0.27 -2.78
CA HIS A 57 1.60 -1.67 -2.54
C HIS A 57 2.31 -1.85 -1.20
N THR A 58 1.96 -2.92 -0.50
CA THR A 58 2.47 -3.23 0.84
C THR A 58 3.16 -4.59 0.83
N LEU A 59 4.35 -4.66 1.43
CA LEU A 59 5.12 -5.89 1.52
C LEU A 59 5.84 -5.95 2.88
N PHE A 60 5.36 -6.82 3.78
CA PHE A 60 5.94 -7.00 5.11
C PHE A 60 6.04 -8.48 5.46
N THR A 61 7.08 -8.85 6.20
CA THR A 61 7.13 -10.15 6.87
C THR A 61 6.18 -10.16 8.07
N PRO A 62 5.82 -11.36 8.59
CA PRO A 62 4.90 -11.47 9.74
C PRO A 62 5.33 -10.67 10.97
N GLU A 63 6.61 -10.48 11.20
CA GLU A 63 7.13 -9.69 12.32
C GLU A 63 6.64 -8.24 12.30
N GLY A 64 6.39 -7.70 11.10
CA GLY A 64 5.90 -6.33 10.93
C GLY A 64 4.38 -6.20 10.92
N TRP A 65 3.64 -7.30 10.86
CA TRP A 65 2.19 -7.24 10.77
C TRP A 65 1.58 -6.62 12.03
N GLY A 66 0.55 -5.80 11.84
CA GLY A 66 -0.15 -5.10 12.91
C GLY A 66 0.37 -3.69 13.14
N ARG A 67 0.94 -3.43 14.32
CA ARG A 67 1.31 -2.06 14.73
C ARG A 67 2.38 -1.43 13.85
N GLU A 68 3.42 -2.17 13.47
CA GLU A 68 4.48 -1.61 12.63
C GLU A 68 3.95 -1.19 11.27
N VAL A 69 3.18 -2.06 10.59
CA VAL A 69 2.56 -1.73 9.30
C VAL A 69 1.67 -0.51 9.46
N LEU A 70 0.83 -0.47 10.49
CA LEU A 70 -0.11 0.63 10.70
C LEU A 70 0.62 1.97 10.90
N ASN A 71 1.63 2.00 11.76
CA ASN A 71 2.38 3.22 12.03
C ASN A 71 3.20 3.66 10.82
N ALA A 72 3.86 2.72 10.15
CA ALA A 72 4.64 3.01 8.94
C ALA A 72 3.73 3.49 7.80
N LEU A 73 2.53 2.93 7.67
CA LEU A 73 1.57 3.35 6.65
C LEU A 73 1.09 4.79 6.87
N LYS A 74 0.85 5.19 8.12
CA LYS A 74 0.51 6.58 8.44
C LYS A 74 1.58 7.54 7.95
N GLU A 75 2.84 7.25 8.24
CA GLU A 75 3.96 8.09 7.82
C GLU A 75 4.12 8.09 6.30
N ALA A 76 3.97 6.95 5.65
CA ALA A 76 4.08 6.83 4.20
C ALA A 76 3.00 7.62 3.48
N VAL A 77 1.75 7.51 3.92
CA VAL A 77 0.61 8.24 3.33
C VAL A 77 0.79 9.75 3.53
N GLU A 78 1.17 10.18 4.73
CA GLU A 78 1.45 11.59 5.01
C GLU A 78 2.56 12.13 4.10
N HIS A 79 3.65 11.38 3.96
CA HIS A 79 4.76 11.74 3.08
C HIS A 79 4.29 11.94 1.64
N MET A 80 3.49 11.03 1.11
CA MET A 80 3.01 11.12 -0.27
C MET A 80 2.11 12.33 -0.49
N PHE A 81 1.19 12.60 0.43
CA PHE A 81 0.31 13.76 0.31
C PHE A 81 1.08 15.09 0.48
N GLN A 82 2.08 15.14 1.33
CA GLN A 82 2.93 16.32 1.48
C GLN A 82 3.80 16.57 0.24
N ASN A 83 4.08 15.55 -0.55
CA ASN A 83 4.90 15.63 -1.75
C ASN A 83 4.10 15.66 -3.05
N GLY A 84 2.83 16.08 -3.00
CA GLY A 84 2.04 16.39 -4.17
C GLY A 84 1.00 15.36 -4.58
N ALA A 85 0.94 14.20 -3.94
CA ALA A 85 -0.14 13.24 -4.19
C ALA A 85 -1.49 13.85 -3.83
N GLN A 86 -2.51 13.57 -4.64
CA GLN A 86 -3.90 13.99 -4.38
C GLN A 86 -4.80 12.78 -4.13
N ILE A 87 -4.45 11.64 -4.70
CA ILE A 87 -5.21 10.39 -4.62
C ILE A 87 -4.23 9.23 -4.46
N ILE A 88 -4.52 8.38 -3.48
CA ILE A 88 -3.84 7.09 -3.30
C ILE A 88 -4.87 6.00 -3.50
N THR A 89 -4.56 5.03 -4.38
CA THR A 89 -5.39 3.86 -4.61
C THR A 89 -4.69 2.62 -4.06
N THR A 90 -5.46 1.62 -3.68
CA THR A 90 -4.93 0.32 -3.30
C THR A 90 -5.98 -0.75 -3.55
N TYR A 91 -5.59 -2.02 -3.39
CA TYR A 91 -6.49 -3.15 -3.60
C TYR A 91 -6.45 -4.06 -2.39
N ASP A 92 -7.57 -4.72 -2.08
CA ASP A 92 -7.57 -5.90 -1.25
C ASP A 92 -8.00 -7.12 -2.07
N VAL A 93 -7.48 -8.27 -1.68
CA VAL A 93 -7.85 -9.55 -2.28
C VAL A 93 -9.02 -10.12 -1.49
N GLU A 94 -10.09 -10.50 -2.19
CA GLU A 94 -11.26 -11.09 -1.54
C GLU A 94 -10.86 -12.29 -0.68
N GLY A 95 -11.34 -12.31 0.54
CA GLY A 95 -11.01 -13.35 1.52
C GLY A 95 -9.69 -13.16 2.25
N HIS A 96 -8.89 -12.15 1.90
CA HIS A 96 -7.61 -11.88 2.55
C HIS A 96 -7.72 -10.65 3.45
N TRP A 97 -8.09 -10.86 4.72
CA TRP A 97 -8.40 -9.78 5.67
C TRP A 97 -7.24 -8.80 5.92
N ARG A 98 -5.97 -9.25 5.74
CA ARG A 98 -4.79 -8.41 5.98
C ARG A 98 -4.52 -7.39 4.89
N SER A 99 -5.10 -7.57 3.71
CA SER A 99 -4.94 -6.61 2.62
C SER A 99 -5.92 -5.44 2.71
N ARG A 100 -6.90 -5.51 3.62
CA ARG A 100 -7.92 -4.48 3.76
C ARG A 100 -7.33 -3.19 4.34
N PRO A 101 -7.59 -2.02 3.71
CA PRO A 101 -7.10 -0.76 4.24
C PRO A 101 -7.67 -0.45 5.63
N PRO A 102 -6.91 0.21 6.51
CA PRO A 102 -7.41 0.59 7.84
C PRO A 102 -8.58 1.57 7.74
N LYS A 103 -9.65 1.32 8.47
CA LYS A 103 -10.85 2.18 8.48
C LYS A 103 -10.55 3.61 8.94
N THR A 104 -9.58 3.76 9.85
CA THR A 104 -9.21 5.07 10.41
C THR A 104 -8.55 6.01 9.41
N PHE A 105 -8.13 5.50 8.24
CA PHE A 105 -7.54 6.31 7.16
C PHE A 105 -8.61 6.96 6.27
N ARG A 106 -9.82 6.42 6.26
CA ARG A 106 -10.93 6.88 5.41
C ARG A 106 -10.78 6.53 3.93
N PHE A 107 -10.14 5.40 3.61
CA PHE A 107 -10.26 4.82 2.28
C PHE A 107 -11.72 4.49 1.98
N GLU A 108 -12.13 4.74 0.74
CA GLU A 108 -13.48 4.42 0.28
C GLU A 108 -13.44 3.34 -0.79
N PRO A 109 -14.41 2.40 -0.82
CA PRO A 109 -14.50 1.42 -1.89
C PRO A 109 -14.73 2.12 -3.24
N ALA A 110 -14.03 1.67 -4.28
CA ALA A 110 -14.10 2.25 -5.61
C ALA A 110 -14.44 1.22 -6.70
N GLY A 111 -14.88 0.03 -6.31
CA GLY A 111 -15.33 -1.02 -7.22
C GLY A 111 -14.58 -2.33 -7.03
N ASP A 112 -15.15 -3.40 -7.56
CA ASP A 112 -14.60 -4.74 -7.55
C ASP A 112 -14.28 -5.16 -8.99
N PHE A 113 -13.18 -5.90 -9.16
CA PHE A 113 -12.88 -6.50 -10.45
C PHE A 113 -12.11 -7.81 -10.30
N ALA A 114 -12.26 -8.70 -11.28
CA ALA A 114 -11.43 -9.88 -11.43
C ALA A 114 -10.52 -9.64 -12.63
N PRO A 115 -9.19 -9.58 -12.46
CA PRO A 115 -8.29 -9.27 -13.57
C PRO A 115 -8.28 -10.34 -14.65
N THR A 116 -8.59 -11.59 -14.31
CA THR A 116 -8.77 -12.70 -15.25
C THR A 116 -9.75 -13.70 -14.66
N ASP A 117 -10.27 -14.63 -15.49
CA ASP A 117 -11.14 -15.72 -15.03
C ASP A 117 -10.44 -16.66 -14.03
N LEU A 118 -9.12 -16.59 -13.93
CA LEU A 118 -8.30 -17.45 -13.07
C LEU A 118 -7.75 -16.73 -11.85
N GLY A 119 -7.91 -15.42 -11.78
CA GLY A 119 -7.36 -14.62 -10.68
C GLY A 119 -8.34 -14.43 -9.52
N PRO A 120 -7.84 -14.04 -8.34
CA PRO A 120 -8.70 -13.67 -7.23
C PRO A 120 -9.47 -12.38 -7.55
N ARG A 121 -10.64 -12.22 -6.92
CA ARG A 121 -11.39 -10.98 -7.00
C ARG A 121 -10.69 -9.90 -6.19
N LEU A 122 -10.53 -8.73 -6.79
CA LEU A 122 -9.91 -7.58 -6.15
C LEU A 122 -10.95 -6.49 -5.88
N ARG A 123 -10.84 -5.86 -4.72
CA ARG A 123 -11.61 -4.67 -4.40
C ARG A 123 -10.69 -3.47 -4.43
N SER A 124 -11.07 -2.45 -5.19
CA SER A 124 -10.34 -1.20 -5.26
C SER A 124 -10.78 -0.25 -4.16
N TRP A 125 -9.81 0.48 -3.59
CA TRP A 125 -10.02 1.49 -2.56
C TRP A 125 -9.32 2.78 -2.97
N VAL A 126 -9.91 3.91 -2.59
CA VAL A 126 -9.40 5.24 -2.91
C VAL A 126 -9.33 6.08 -1.66
N LEU A 127 -8.20 6.76 -1.46
CA LEU A 127 -8.01 7.75 -0.41
C LEU A 127 -7.66 9.09 -1.06
N THR A 128 -8.53 10.09 -0.85
CA THR A 128 -8.25 11.46 -1.27
C THR A 128 -7.47 12.20 -0.19
N ARG A 129 -6.75 13.25 -0.60
CA ARG A 129 -6.04 14.11 0.35
C ARG A 129 -6.99 14.70 1.40
N ASN A 130 -8.15 15.18 0.97
CA ASN A 130 -9.13 15.74 1.89
C ASN A 130 -9.63 14.72 2.91
N ALA A 131 -9.93 13.50 2.47
CA ALA A 131 -10.35 12.43 3.38
C ALA A 131 -9.25 12.09 4.40
N TRP A 132 -8.01 12.02 3.95
CA TRP A 132 -6.85 11.78 4.82
C TRP A 132 -6.67 12.89 5.85
N ASP A 133 -6.69 14.15 5.42
CA ASP A 133 -6.50 15.32 6.30
C ASP A 133 -7.54 15.36 7.43
N ASN A 134 -8.74 14.86 7.18
CA ASN A 134 -9.83 14.81 8.15
C ASN A 134 -10.00 13.42 8.81
N SER A 135 -9.09 12.49 8.54
CA SER A 135 -9.19 11.13 9.08
C SER A 135 -8.80 11.06 10.54
N PRO A 136 -9.37 10.12 11.32
CA PRO A 136 -8.95 9.88 12.69
C PRO A 136 -7.45 9.57 12.80
N ALA A 137 -6.90 8.81 11.85
CA ALA A 137 -5.49 8.46 11.84
C ALA A 137 -4.59 9.71 11.74
N ARG A 138 -4.90 10.62 10.81
CA ARG A 138 -4.13 11.86 10.61
C ARG A 138 -4.26 12.81 11.79
N LEU A 139 -5.45 12.96 12.33
CA LEU A 139 -5.69 13.83 13.47
C LEU A 139 -4.95 13.36 14.73
N ARG A 140 -4.85 12.05 14.95
CA ARG A 140 -4.06 11.49 16.04
C ARG A 140 -2.56 11.75 15.87
N MET A 141 -2.03 11.66 14.65
CA MET A 141 -0.64 11.99 14.36
C MET A 141 -0.34 13.44 14.74
N ALA A 142 -1.21 14.37 14.39
CA ALA A 142 -1.05 15.78 14.70
C ALA A 142 -1.05 16.05 16.22
N GLN A 143 -1.81 15.28 17.00
CA GLN A 143 -1.85 15.41 18.47
C GLN A 143 -0.58 14.90 19.15
N CYS A 144 0.18 14.01 18.52
CA CYS A 144 1.43 13.47 19.05
C CYS A 144 2.64 14.37 18.77
N LEU A 145 2.48 15.43 18.04
CA LEU A 145 3.50 16.43 17.77
C LEU A 145 3.38 17.58 18.77
#